data_509e75fbfd94566b4acb779f8ac79708
#
_entry.id   509e75fbfd94566b4acb779f8ac79708
#
_cell.length_a   1.000
_cell.length_b   1.000
_cell.length_c   1.000
_cell.angle_alpha   90.00
_cell.angle_beta   90.00
_cell.angle_gamma   90.00
#
_symmetry.space_group_name_H-M   'P 1'
#
loop_
_entity.id
_entity.type
_entity.pdbx_description
1 polymer ?
#
loop_
_entity_poly.entity_id
_entity_poly.type
_entity_poly.pdbx_seq_one_letter_code
_entity_poly.pdbx_strand_id
1 'polypeptide(L)'
;NLTNYDHNGRGLGGLMSEILKNVGPDIRFRLSSMEPDGVDDLLLEQIKDPRIFPHFHIPIQTASDRVLQIARRKYSISHVEYIIKKLREIKDDPFIGCDVIAGLPGESEEDAEITYNFLEKNNFSSFHVFPYSPREGTPLFNSKLKIEERVRDERAERLRELSQRQSRDYIFRQNGKMTEIIAEKNGEGTTGNYLKAKIIAPPSFAIKEGELYKGKFTSIFPLEVSIEV
;
A
#
# COMPACT_ATOMS: atom_id res chain seq x y z
N ASN A 1 -0.89 -8.42 -12.51
CA ASN A 1 -0.57 -7.01 -12.30
C ASN A 1 -1.67 -6.15 -12.92
N LEU A 2 -2.41 -5.42 -12.06
CA LEU A 2 -3.56 -4.61 -12.48
C LEU A 2 -3.13 -3.44 -13.40
N THR A 3 -1.97 -2.85 -13.15
CA THR A 3 -1.44 -1.73 -13.92
C THR A 3 -0.95 -2.10 -15.31
N ASN A 4 -0.84 -3.40 -15.62
CA ASN A 4 -0.57 -3.87 -16.99
C ASN A 4 -1.83 -3.93 -17.87
N TYR A 5 -3.01 -3.58 -17.31
CA TYR A 5 -4.22 -3.48 -18.12
C TYR A 5 -4.03 -2.40 -19.19
N ASP A 6 -4.30 -2.78 -20.42
CA ASP A 6 -4.37 -1.86 -21.56
C ASP A 6 -5.47 -2.30 -22.51
N HIS A 7 -6.36 -1.41 -22.86
CA HIS A 7 -7.37 -1.61 -23.90
C HIS A 7 -7.34 -0.40 -24.84
N ASN A 8 -6.86 -0.59 -26.04
CA ASN A 8 -6.71 0.45 -27.07
C ASN A 8 -5.91 1.69 -26.61
N GLY A 9 -4.80 1.48 -25.89
CA GLY A 9 -3.97 2.55 -25.36
C GLY A 9 -4.56 3.25 -24.13
N ARG A 10 -5.65 2.73 -23.57
CA ARG A 10 -6.26 3.23 -22.33
C ARG A 10 -5.91 2.29 -21.18
N GLY A 11 -4.89 2.63 -20.44
CA GLY A 11 -4.45 1.91 -19.25
C GLY A 11 -5.49 1.87 -18.13
N LEU A 12 -5.06 1.52 -16.93
CA LEU A 12 -5.93 1.42 -15.76
C LEU A 12 -6.68 2.72 -15.46
N GLY A 13 -6.07 3.89 -15.69
CA GLY A 13 -6.71 5.20 -15.52
C GLY A 13 -7.93 5.37 -16.43
N GLY A 14 -7.82 4.93 -17.69
CA GLY A 14 -8.94 4.94 -18.65
C GLY A 14 -10.07 3.99 -18.24
N LEU A 15 -9.74 2.78 -17.76
CA LEU A 15 -10.72 1.84 -17.25
C LEU A 15 -11.45 2.42 -16.02
N MET A 16 -10.72 2.98 -15.07
CA MET A 16 -11.32 3.59 -13.87
C MET A 16 -12.24 4.76 -14.23
N SER A 17 -11.86 5.60 -15.20
CA SER A 17 -12.71 6.67 -15.70
C SER A 17 -14.07 6.16 -16.21
N GLU A 18 -14.06 5.07 -16.98
CA GLU A 18 -15.32 4.48 -17.50
C GLU A 18 -16.14 3.80 -16.40
N ILE A 19 -15.49 3.08 -15.47
CA ILE A 19 -16.19 2.46 -14.35
C ILE A 19 -16.87 3.53 -13.48
N LEU A 20 -16.16 4.58 -13.10
CA LEU A 20 -16.69 5.63 -12.23
C LEU A 20 -17.86 6.40 -12.83
N LYS A 21 -17.95 6.50 -14.16
CA LYS A 21 -19.10 7.10 -14.86
C LYS A 21 -20.34 6.22 -14.85
N ASN A 22 -20.17 4.90 -14.82
CA ASN A 22 -21.24 3.93 -15.04
C ASN A 22 -21.73 3.24 -13.76
N VAL A 23 -21.10 3.49 -12.60
CA VAL A 23 -21.50 2.88 -11.32
C VAL A 23 -22.09 3.92 -10.37
N GLY A 24 -23.02 3.46 -9.52
CA GLY A 24 -23.69 4.32 -8.54
C GLY A 24 -22.77 4.90 -7.47
N PRO A 25 -23.25 5.93 -6.75
CA PRO A 25 -22.45 6.63 -5.74
C PRO A 25 -22.15 5.78 -4.51
N ASP A 26 -22.90 4.71 -4.28
CA ASP A 26 -22.73 3.84 -3.10
C ASP A 26 -21.63 2.78 -3.26
N ILE A 27 -21.13 2.61 -4.48
CA ILE A 27 -20.04 1.66 -4.75
C ILE A 27 -18.71 2.25 -4.30
N ARG A 28 -17.91 1.44 -3.62
CA ARG A 28 -16.54 1.79 -3.21
C ARG A 28 -15.52 0.92 -3.92
N PHE A 29 -14.37 1.52 -4.21
CA PHE A 29 -13.26 0.86 -4.91
C PHE A 29 -12.02 0.87 -4.04
N ARG A 30 -11.32 -0.24 -4.07
CA ARG A 30 -9.95 -0.35 -3.56
C ARG A 30 -9.07 -0.85 -4.68
N LEU A 31 -8.05 -0.07 -4.99
CA LEU A 31 -7.03 -0.49 -5.95
C LEU A 31 -6.07 -1.44 -5.24
N SER A 32 -5.87 -2.62 -5.82
CA SER A 32 -4.85 -3.58 -5.34
C SER A 32 -3.44 -3.11 -5.72
N SER A 33 -2.44 -3.95 -5.61
CA SER A 33 -1.05 -3.62 -5.92
C SER A 33 -0.89 -2.95 -7.30
N MET A 34 -0.36 -1.74 -7.30
CA MET A 34 -0.08 -0.92 -8.46
C MET A 34 1.42 -0.89 -8.71
N GLU A 35 1.91 -1.58 -9.74
CA GLU A 35 3.32 -1.44 -10.14
C GLU A 35 3.58 0.01 -10.55
N PRO A 36 4.71 0.61 -10.12
CA PRO A 36 4.97 2.02 -10.35
C PRO A 36 4.94 2.44 -11.82
N ASP A 37 5.44 1.59 -12.73
CA ASP A 37 5.48 1.85 -14.18
C ASP A 37 4.11 1.93 -14.86
N GLY A 38 3.05 1.53 -14.17
CA GLY A 38 1.68 1.63 -14.67
C GLY A 38 0.81 2.65 -13.94
N VAL A 39 1.41 3.48 -13.09
CA VAL A 39 0.72 4.61 -12.44
C VAL A 39 1.01 5.88 -13.21
N ASP A 40 0.03 6.34 -13.98
CA ASP A 40 0.09 7.54 -14.78
C ASP A 40 -0.78 8.68 -14.21
N ASP A 41 -0.67 9.88 -14.77
CA ASP A 41 -1.43 11.05 -14.33
C ASP A 41 -2.94 10.86 -14.51
N LEU A 42 -3.37 10.07 -15.50
CA LEU A 42 -4.79 9.77 -15.70
C LEU A 42 -5.35 8.93 -14.56
N LEU A 43 -4.59 7.92 -14.09
CA LEU A 43 -4.98 7.12 -12.91
C LEU A 43 -5.00 7.99 -11.65
N LEU A 44 -3.98 8.83 -11.46
CA LEU A 44 -3.92 9.76 -10.32
C LEU A 44 -5.11 10.72 -10.31
N GLU A 45 -5.57 11.17 -11.47
CA GLU A 45 -6.78 12.01 -11.58
C GLU A 45 -8.03 11.24 -11.12
N GLN A 46 -8.18 9.96 -11.54
CA GLN A 46 -9.31 9.15 -11.10
C GLN A 46 -9.30 8.87 -9.60
N ILE A 47 -8.12 8.73 -8.99
CA ILE A 47 -7.96 8.51 -7.54
C ILE A 47 -8.57 9.66 -6.71
N LYS A 48 -8.77 10.85 -7.28
CA LYS A 48 -9.47 11.96 -6.60
C LYS A 48 -10.93 11.65 -6.28
N ASP A 49 -11.57 10.73 -7.02
CA ASP A 49 -12.96 10.34 -6.76
C ASP A 49 -13.08 9.80 -5.32
N PRO A 50 -14.05 10.31 -4.52
CA PRO A 50 -14.24 9.89 -3.13
C PRO A 50 -14.62 8.41 -2.98
N ARG A 51 -15.15 7.77 -4.03
CA ARG A 51 -15.45 6.34 -4.03
C ARG A 51 -14.22 5.44 -4.07
N ILE A 52 -13.04 5.98 -4.42
CA ILE A 52 -11.77 5.25 -4.32
C ILE A 52 -11.21 5.44 -2.92
N PHE A 53 -11.12 4.34 -2.19
CA PHE A 53 -10.65 4.32 -0.82
C PHE A 53 -9.16 4.72 -0.70
N PRO A 54 -8.77 5.38 0.41
CA PRO A 54 -7.42 5.87 0.64
C PRO A 54 -6.46 4.75 1.08
N HIS A 55 -6.37 3.68 0.29
CA HIS A 55 -5.45 2.56 0.52
C HIS A 55 -4.75 2.22 -0.80
N PHE A 56 -3.43 2.29 -0.80
CA PHE A 56 -2.59 2.05 -1.97
C PHE A 56 -1.44 1.13 -1.60
N HIS A 57 -1.16 0.15 -2.47
CA HIS A 57 -0.03 -0.74 -2.32
C HIS A 57 0.86 -0.63 -3.57
N ILE A 58 2.12 -0.23 -3.37
CA ILE A 58 3.08 0.08 -4.44
C ILE A 58 4.32 -0.80 -4.25
N PRO A 59 4.45 -1.94 -4.95
CA PRO A 59 5.61 -2.83 -4.82
C PRO A 59 6.88 -2.15 -5.34
N ILE A 60 7.74 -1.67 -4.46
CA ILE A 60 8.97 -0.96 -4.86
C ILE A 60 10.20 -1.88 -5.01
N GLN A 61 10.16 -3.06 -4.39
CA GLN A 61 11.21 -4.09 -4.35
C GLN A 61 12.52 -3.61 -3.71
N THR A 62 13.08 -2.50 -4.11
CA THR A 62 14.27 -1.81 -3.58
C THR A 62 14.18 -0.33 -3.93
N ALA A 63 14.88 0.53 -3.20
CA ALA A 63 15.00 1.95 -3.54
C ALA A 63 16.35 2.30 -4.20
N SER A 64 17.17 1.33 -4.55
CA SER A 64 18.38 1.54 -5.35
C SER A 64 18.06 1.40 -6.83
N ASP A 65 18.19 2.49 -7.60
CA ASP A 65 18.01 2.48 -9.06
C ASP A 65 18.98 1.50 -9.74
N ARG A 66 20.19 1.33 -9.20
CA ARG A 66 21.16 0.35 -9.69
C ARG A 66 20.64 -1.07 -9.55
N VAL A 67 20.06 -1.41 -8.40
CA VAL A 67 19.51 -2.75 -8.14
C VAL A 67 18.20 -2.96 -8.91
N LEU A 68 17.37 -1.92 -9.07
CA LEU A 68 16.19 -1.96 -9.95
C LEU A 68 16.56 -2.32 -11.39
N GLN A 69 17.65 -1.74 -11.93
CA GLN A 69 18.16 -2.06 -13.26
C GLN A 69 18.63 -3.53 -13.35
N ILE A 70 19.36 -4.03 -12.36
CA ILE A 70 19.78 -5.46 -12.28
C ILE A 70 18.55 -6.37 -12.26
N ALA A 71 17.51 -5.98 -11.52
CA ALA A 71 16.23 -6.70 -11.45
C ALA A 71 15.31 -6.47 -12.66
N ARG A 72 15.77 -5.69 -13.65
CA ARG A 72 15.02 -5.33 -14.87
C ARG A 72 13.67 -4.68 -14.58
N ARG A 73 13.60 -3.84 -13.53
CA ARG A 73 12.42 -3.01 -13.26
C ARG A 73 12.40 -1.81 -14.21
N LYS A 74 11.19 -1.38 -14.61
CA LYS A 74 10.99 -0.33 -15.64
C LYS A 74 10.74 1.06 -15.05
N TYR A 75 10.85 1.22 -13.75
CA TYR A 75 10.65 2.47 -13.03
C TYR A 75 11.92 2.86 -12.27
N SER A 76 12.01 4.13 -11.93
CA SER A 76 13.03 4.67 -11.04
C SER A 76 12.46 4.99 -9.68
N ILE A 77 13.32 5.14 -8.68
CA ILE A 77 12.87 5.50 -7.34
C ILE A 77 12.29 6.93 -7.29
N SER A 78 12.78 7.83 -8.12
CA SER A 78 12.21 9.18 -8.24
C SER A 78 10.75 9.16 -8.75
N HIS A 79 10.40 8.22 -9.63
CA HIS A 79 9.01 8.04 -10.05
C HIS A 79 8.13 7.51 -8.91
N VAL A 80 8.65 6.58 -8.11
CA VAL A 80 7.95 6.10 -6.89
C VAL A 80 7.71 7.25 -5.91
N GLU A 81 8.73 8.08 -5.66
CA GLU A 81 8.62 9.26 -4.78
C GLU A 81 7.56 10.25 -5.28
N TYR A 82 7.50 10.49 -6.60
CA TYR A 82 6.46 11.28 -7.24
C TYR A 82 5.06 10.72 -6.96
N ILE A 83 4.86 9.42 -7.17
CA ILE A 83 3.56 8.75 -6.93
C ILE A 83 3.14 8.91 -5.46
N ILE A 84 4.03 8.61 -4.51
CA ILE A 84 3.76 8.73 -3.07
C ILE A 84 3.33 10.16 -2.71
N LYS A 85 4.06 11.15 -3.23
CA LYS A 85 3.74 12.56 -3.02
C LYS A 85 2.34 12.89 -3.56
N LYS A 86 2.03 12.47 -4.80
CA LYS A 86 0.71 12.71 -5.42
C LYS A 86 -0.42 12.04 -4.65
N LEU A 87 -0.26 10.82 -4.20
CA LEU A 87 -1.29 10.13 -3.40
C LEU A 87 -1.60 10.87 -2.09
N ARG A 88 -0.59 11.45 -1.43
CA ARG A 88 -0.75 12.26 -0.22
C ARG A 88 -1.34 13.66 -0.48
N GLU A 89 -1.12 14.21 -1.66
CA GLU A 89 -1.79 15.45 -2.09
C GLU A 89 -3.29 15.21 -2.38
N ILE A 90 -3.64 14.04 -2.90
CA ILE A 90 -5.00 13.67 -3.33
C ILE A 90 -5.87 13.19 -2.15
N LYS A 91 -5.32 12.40 -1.24
CA LYS A 91 -6.05 11.80 -0.11
C LYS A 91 -5.43 12.22 1.21
N ASP A 92 -6.28 12.48 2.21
CA ASP A 92 -5.81 12.81 3.57
C ASP A 92 -5.26 11.56 4.25
N ASP A 93 -3.98 11.58 4.60
CA ASP A 93 -3.21 10.52 5.27
C ASP A 93 -3.58 9.10 4.78
N PRO A 94 -3.42 8.82 3.45
CA PRO A 94 -3.78 7.52 2.91
C PRO A 94 -2.87 6.42 3.47
N PHE A 95 -3.39 5.19 3.55
CA PHE A 95 -2.54 4.04 3.76
C PHE A 95 -1.71 3.81 2.50
N ILE A 96 -0.39 3.94 2.60
CA ILE A 96 0.55 3.60 1.54
C ILE A 96 1.42 2.45 2.02
N GLY A 97 1.19 1.28 1.43
CA GLY A 97 1.99 0.08 1.67
C GLY A 97 2.93 -0.23 0.50
N CYS A 98 3.96 -1.04 0.75
CA CYS A 98 4.82 -1.55 -0.31
C CYS A 98 5.34 -2.97 -0.03
N ASP A 99 5.95 -3.58 -1.05
CA ASP A 99 6.76 -4.78 -0.93
C ASP A 99 8.22 -4.43 -1.15
N VAL A 100 9.10 -4.98 -0.30
CA VAL A 100 10.55 -4.81 -0.36
C VAL A 100 11.23 -6.16 -0.29
N ILE A 101 12.28 -6.35 -1.10
CA ILE A 101 13.10 -7.56 -1.09
C ILE A 101 14.48 -7.21 -0.54
N ALA A 102 14.85 -7.82 0.57
CA ALA A 102 16.18 -7.68 1.16
C ALA A 102 17.16 -8.68 0.53
N GLY A 103 18.35 -8.21 0.17
CA GLY A 103 19.42 -9.04 -0.36
C GLY A 103 19.20 -9.51 -1.80
N LEU A 104 18.67 -8.63 -2.65
CA LEU A 104 18.63 -8.88 -4.09
C LEU A 104 20.03 -9.13 -4.64
N PRO A 105 20.22 -10.02 -5.63
CA PRO A 105 21.52 -10.25 -6.23
C PRO A 105 22.21 -8.97 -6.69
N GLY A 106 23.44 -8.75 -6.20
CA GLY A 106 24.23 -7.56 -6.47
C GLY A 106 23.92 -6.35 -5.60
N GLU A 107 23.01 -6.45 -4.64
CA GLU A 107 22.76 -5.39 -3.64
C GLU A 107 23.98 -5.20 -2.73
N SER A 108 24.59 -4.03 -2.75
CA SER A 108 25.66 -3.65 -1.82
C SER A 108 25.11 -3.21 -0.46
N GLU A 109 25.98 -2.95 0.50
CA GLU A 109 25.57 -2.34 1.79
C GLU A 109 25.00 -0.94 1.56
N GLU A 110 25.61 -0.16 0.67
CA GLU A 110 25.13 1.17 0.31
C GLU A 110 23.71 1.13 -0.31
N ASP A 111 23.42 0.15 -1.16
CA ASP A 111 22.07 -0.02 -1.73
C ASP A 111 21.02 -0.38 -0.67
N ALA A 112 21.43 -1.21 0.31
CA ALA A 112 20.56 -1.55 1.44
C ALA A 112 20.27 -0.32 2.32
N GLU A 113 21.29 0.52 2.58
CA GLU A 113 21.11 1.79 3.29
C GLU A 113 20.26 2.79 2.51
N ILE A 114 20.44 2.90 1.20
CA ILE A 114 19.57 3.73 0.34
C ILE A 114 18.10 3.29 0.48
N THR A 115 17.85 1.98 0.46
CA THR A 115 16.50 1.43 0.60
C THR A 115 15.92 1.71 1.98
N TYR A 116 16.69 1.48 3.04
CA TYR A 116 16.27 1.78 4.41
C TYR A 116 15.91 3.27 4.59
N ASN A 117 16.81 4.16 4.18
CA ASN A 117 16.63 5.61 4.32
C ASN A 117 15.44 6.12 3.50
N PHE A 118 15.22 5.58 2.31
CA PHE A 118 14.06 5.90 1.49
C PHE A 118 12.76 5.54 2.19
N LEU A 119 12.66 4.32 2.74
CA LEU A 119 11.49 3.84 3.46
C LEU A 119 11.23 4.67 4.73
N GLU A 120 12.29 4.98 5.47
CA GLU A 120 12.19 5.81 6.68
C GLU A 120 11.72 7.23 6.34
N LYS A 121 12.37 7.90 5.39
CA LYS A 121 12.02 9.27 4.92
C LYS A 121 10.58 9.35 4.42
N ASN A 122 10.15 8.36 3.63
CA ASN A 122 8.82 8.39 3.02
C ASN A 122 7.70 7.88 3.94
N ASN A 123 8.02 7.41 5.15
CA ASN A 123 7.05 7.08 6.19
C ASN A 123 5.85 6.29 5.66
N PHE A 124 6.12 5.10 5.12
CA PHE A 124 5.07 4.19 4.65
C PHE A 124 4.16 3.76 5.81
N SER A 125 2.91 3.48 5.52
CA SER A 125 1.96 3.03 6.55
C SER A 125 2.28 1.61 7.04
N SER A 126 2.80 0.77 6.16
CA SER A 126 3.36 -0.56 6.45
C SER A 126 4.06 -1.08 5.20
N PHE A 127 4.94 -2.05 5.33
CA PHE A 127 5.48 -2.76 4.18
C PHE A 127 5.85 -4.20 4.51
N HIS A 128 5.73 -5.04 3.49
CA HIS A 128 6.13 -6.44 3.58
C HIS A 128 7.59 -6.61 3.16
N VAL A 129 8.32 -7.32 3.97
CA VAL A 129 9.75 -7.57 3.74
C VAL A 129 9.98 -9.04 3.42
N PHE A 130 10.56 -9.30 2.26
CA PHE A 130 10.90 -10.62 1.78
C PHE A 130 12.42 -10.76 1.69
N PRO A 131 13.06 -11.70 2.39
CA PRO A 131 14.43 -12.10 2.02
C PRO A 131 14.40 -12.62 0.59
N TYR A 132 15.39 -12.24 -0.22
CA TYR A 132 15.44 -12.70 -1.60
C TYR A 132 15.48 -14.23 -1.66
N SER A 133 14.56 -14.80 -2.43
CA SER A 133 14.52 -16.24 -2.75
C SER A 133 14.55 -16.42 -4.27
N PRO A 134 15.51 -17.19 -4.82
CA PRO A 134 15.57 -17.44 -6.24
C PRO A 134 14.29 -18.12 -6.74
N ARG A 135 13.70 -17.59 -7.81
CA ARG A 135 12.52 -18.18 -8.46
C ARG A 135 12.85 -18.52 -9.91
N GLU A 136 12.57 -19.75 -10.29
CA GLU A 136 12.75 -20.21 -11.66
C GLU A 136 11.97 -19.32 -12.65
N GLY A 137 12.55 -19.08 -13.82
CA GLY A 137 11.97 -18.20 -14.84
C GLY A 137 12.15 -16.70 -14.60
N THR A 138 12.76 -16.28 -13.46
CA THR A 138 13.06 -14.86 -13.22
C THR A 138 14.46 -14.49 -13.69
N PRO A 139 14.71 -13.21 -14.07
CA PRO A 139 16.02 -12.73 -14.53
C PRO A 139 17.17 -12.99 -13.54
N LEU A 140 16.87 -13.01 -12.25
CA LEU A 140 17.86 -13.14 -11.18
C LEU A 140 18.10 -14.60 -10.73
N PHE A 141 17.36 -15.58 -11.26
CA PHE A 141 17.44 -16.98 -10.83
C PHE A 141 18.87 -17.53 -10.89
N ASN A 142 19.55 -17.31 -12.02
CA ASN A 142 20.92 -17.79 -12.27
C ASN A 142 22.00 -16.74 -11.97
N SER A 143 21.68 -15.69 -11.21
CA SER A 143 22.64 -14.65 -10.88
C SER A 143 23.82 -15.22 -10.08
N LYS A 144 25.04 -14.83 -10.47
CA LYS A 144 26.27 -15.13 -9.73
C LYS A 144 26.53 -14.14 -8.57
N LEU A 145 25.77 -13.05 -8.50
CA LEU A 145 25.91 -11.98 -7.50
C LEU A 145 25.04 -12.26 -6.26
N LYS A 146 25.00 -13.51 -5.80
CA LYS A 146 24.20 -13.90 -4.65
C LYS A 146 24.75 -13.29 -3.37
N ILE A 147 23.82 -12.81 -2.53
CA ILE A 147 24.11 -12.34 -1.16
C ILE A 147 23.98 -13.53 -0.21
N GLU A 148 24.86 -13.61 0.77
CA GLU A 148 24.81 -14.64 1.82
C GLU A 148 23.47 -14.60 2.57
N GLU A 149 22.97 -15.78 2.94
CA GLU A 149 21.68 -15.92 3.60
C GLU A 149 21.62 -15.12 4.90
N ARG A 150 22.64 -15.21 5.73
CA ARG A 150 22.74 -14.45 6.97
C ARG A 150 22.60 -12.95 6.74
N VAL A 151 23.26 -12.39 5.73
CA VAL A 151 23.19 -10.95 5.41
C VAL A 151 21.77 -10.56 4.92
N ARG A 152 21.14 -11.42 4.12
CA ARG A 152 19.75 -11.19 3.68
C ARG A 152 18.78 -11.15 4.86
N ASP A 153 18.95 -12.07 5.81
CA ASP A 153 18.07 -12.17 6.99
C ASP A 153 18.27 -11.00 7.94
N GLU A 154 19.52 -10.58 8.19
CA GLU A 154 19.86 -9.39 8.98
C GLU A 154 19.24 -8.11 8.36
N ARG A 155 19.37 -7.93 7.03
CA ARG A 155 18.76 -6.80 6.33
C ARG A 155 17.22 -6.86 6.39
N ALA A 156 16.64 -8.05 6.20
CA ALA A 156 15.20 -8.25 6.27
C ALA A 156 14.66 -7.93 7.67
N GLU A 157 15.35 -8.34 8.74
CA GLU A 157 14.91 -8.08 10.11
C GLU A 157 14.92 -6.57 10.41
N ARG A 158 16.01 -5.88 10.06
CA ARG A 158 16.11 -4.42 10.22
C ARG A 158 14.96 -3.68 9.51
N LEU A 159 14.60 -4.12 8.31
CA LEU A 159 13.47 -3.55 7.56
C LEU A 159 12.11 -3.87 8.20
N ARG A 160 11.93 -5.09 8.77
CA ARG A 160 10.68 -5.45 9.49
C ARG A 160 10.49 -4.60 10.74
N GLU A 161 11.56 -4.34 11.50
CA GLU A 161 11.51 -3.45 12.66
C GLU A 161 11.06 -2.03 12.25
N LEU A 162 11.60 -1.51 11.15
CA LEU A 162 11.18 -0.22 10.60
C LEU A 162 9.68 -0.25 10.19
N SER A 163 9.24 -1.29 9.49
CA SER A 163 7.84 -1.46 9.09
C SER A 163 6.90 -1.49 10.29
N GLN A 164 7.26 -2.24 11.35
CA GLN A 164 6.47 -2.33 12.57
C GLN A 164 6.35 -0.97 13.28
N ARG A 165 7.44 -0.20 13.34
CA ARG A 165 7.44 1.16 13.92
C ARG A 165 6.50 2.06 13.13
N GLN A 166 6.66 2.13 11.81
CA GLN A 166 5.84 2.98 10.94
C GLN A 166 4.36 2.57 10.96
N SER A 167 4.07 1.28 11.03
CA SER A 167 2.70 0.77 11.13
C SER A 167 2.02 1.21 12.43
N ARG A 168 2.72 1.13 13.56
CA ARG A 168 2.21 1.65 14.84
C ARG A 168 1.95 3.15 14.77
N ASP A 169 2.89 3.92 14.21
CA ASP A 169 2.77 5.36 14.07
C ASP A 169 1.61 5.74 13.15
N TYR A 170 1.39 5.00 12.06
CA TYR A 170 0.25 5.20 11.17
C TYR A 170 -1.07 4.97 11.91
N ILE A 171 -1.21 3.83 12.60
CA ILE A 171 -2.42 3.51 13.37
C ILE A 171 -2.67 4.59 14.44
N PHE A 172 -1.61 5.04 15.12
CA PHE A 172 -1.72 6.08 16.16
C PHE A 172 -2.26 7.39 15.60
N ARG A 173 -1.84 7.79 14.39
CA ARG A 173 -2.34 9.00 13.72
C ARG A 173 -3.81 8.92 13.30
N GLN A 174 -4.40 7.72 13.27
CA GLN A 174 -5.83 7.58 12.94
C GLN A 174 -6.74 7.96 14.11
N ASN A 175 -6.23 8.03 15.32
CA ASN A 175 -7.05 8.37 16.49
C ASN A 175 -7.82 9.68 16.29
N GLY A 176 -9.12 9.62 16.50
CA GLY A 176 -10.01 10.78 16.35
C GLY A 176 -10.36 11.16 14.91
N LYS A 177 -9.82 10.50 13.88
CA LYS A 177 -10.18 10.74 12.47
C LYS A 177 -11.49 10.06 12.09
N MET A 178 -12.20 10.70 11.14
CA MET A 178 -13.36 10.09 10.49
C MET A 178 -12.94 9.05 9.47
N THR A 179 -13.74 7.99 9.34
CA THR A 179 -13.52 6.93 8.36
C THR A 179 -14.85 6.34 7.89
N GLU A 180 -14.84 5.70 6.73
CA GLU A 180 -15.87 4.76 6.34
C GLU A 180 -15.42 3.35 6.74
N ILE A 181 -16.34 2.52 7.21
CA ILE A 181 -16.07 1.14 7.61
C ILE A 181 -17.15 0.20 7.06
N ILE A 182 -16.73 -0.85 6.37
CA ILE A 182 -17.62 -1.91 5.90
C ILE A 182 -17.74 -2.95 7.01
N ALA A 183 -18.97 -3.17 7.47
CA ALA A 183 -19.22 -4.14 8.54
C ALA A 183 -19.00 -5.58 8.05
N GLU A 184 -18.32 -6.34 8.85
CA GLU A 184 -18.08 -7.79 8.70
C GLU A 184 -18.73 -8.56 9.86
N LYS A 185 -18.45 -9.84 9.93
CA LYS A 185 -18.98 -10.71 11.01
C LYS A 185 -18.46 -10.28 12.38
N ASN A 186 -19.21 -10.64 13.41
CA ASN A 186 -18.81 -10.50 14.82
C ASN A 186 -18.59 -9.05 15.31
N GLY A 187 -19.22 -8.05 14.65
CA GLY A 187 -19.07 -6.64 15.03
C GLY A 187 -17.71 -6.04 14.66
N GLU A 188 -17.00 -6.66 13.76
CA GLU A 188 -15.77 -6.15 13.15
C GLU A 188 -16.06 -5.52 11.80
N GLY A 189 -15.09 -4.77 11.26
CA GLY A 189 -15.18 -4.22 9.93
C GLY A 189 -13.81 -3.83 9.38
N THR A 190 -13.82 -3.55 8.08
CA THR A 190 -12.64 -3.04 7.37
C THR A 190 -12.86 -1.58 6.99
N THR A 191 -11.97 -0.71 7.46
CA THR A 191 -12.02 0.73 7.18
C THR A 191 -11.61 1.05 5.75
N GLY A 192 -11.91 2.27 5.27
CA GLY A 192 -11.50 2.72 3.95
C GLY A 192 -9.99 2.64 3.72
N ASN A 193 -9.18 2.92 4.73
CA ASN A 193 -7.72 2.77 4.70
C ASN A 193 -7.23 1.33 5.07
N TYR A 194 -8.10 0.33 5.00
CA TYR A 194 -7.82 -1.10 5.12
C TYR A 194 -7.41 -1.57 6.53
N LEU A 195 -7.71 -0.83 7.55
CA LEU A 195 -7.50 -1.29 8.93
C LEU A 195 -8.69 -2.15 9.38
N LYS A 196 -8.40 -3.23 10.11
CA LYS A 196 -9.41 -4.02 10.81
C LYS A 196 -9.72 -3.35 12.14
N ALA A 197 -11.00 -3.08 12.40
CA ALA A 197 -11.44 -2.44 13.61
C ALA A 197 -12.75 -3.07 14.12
N LYS A 198 -12.95 -3.00 15.44
CA LYS A 198 -14.23 -3.31 16.04
C LYS A 198 -15.19 -2.13 15.83
N ILE A 199 -16.41 -2.42 15.46
CA ILE A 199 -17.46 -1.40 15.29
C ILE A 199 -18.18 -1.20 16.63
N ILE A 200 -18.22 0.04 17.09
CA ILE A 200 -18.97 0.46 18.27
C ILE A 200 -20.22 1.20 17.80
N ALA A 201 -21.38 0.68 18.14
CA ALA A 201 -22.67 1.26 17.81
C ALA A 201 -23.50 1.49 19.09
N PRO A 202 -24.53 2.39 19.05
CA PRO A 202 -25.47 2.51 20.14
C PRO A 202 -26.18 1.18 20.45
N PRO A 203 -26.54 0.88 21.73
CA PRO A 203 -27.09 -0.42 22.13
C PRO A 203 -28.36 -0.83 21.36
N SER A 204 -29.14 0.13 20.89
CA SER A 204 -30.38 -0.12 20.12
C SER A 204 -30.16 -0.32 18.63
N PHE A 205 -28.92 -0.15 18.14
CA PHE A 205 -28.62 -0.20 16.72
C PHE A 205 -28.04 -1.57 16.30
N ALA A 206 -28.69 -2.21 15.34
CA ALA A 206 -28.23 -3.49 14.79
C ALA A 206 -27.31 -3.25 13.59
N ILE A 207 -26.03 -3.58 13.74
CA ILE A 207 -25.05 -3.55 12.64
C ILE A 207 -25.40 -4.67 11.66
N LYS A 208 -25.47 -4.32 10.35
CA LYS A 208 -25.73 -5.28 9.27
C LYS A 208 -24.44 -5.56 8.51
N GLU A 209 -24.10 -6.83 8.37
CA GLU A 209 -22.96 -7.30 7.58
C GLU A 209 -23.07 -6.81 6.12
N GLY A 210 -21.96 -6.35 5.56
CA GLY A 210 -21.84 -5.80 4.20
C GLY A 210 -22.26 -4.34 4.04
N GLU A 211 -22.88 -3.75 5.06
CA GLU A 211 -23.26 -2.32 5.03
C GLU A 211 -22.04 -1.41 5.31
N LEU A 212 -22.07 -0.24 4.68
CA LEU A 212 -21.06 0.80 4.84
C LEU A 212 -21.55 1.82 5.87
N TYR A 213 -20.75 2.03 6.90
CA TYR A 213 -21.01 3.03 7.95
C TYR A 213 -19.94 4.12 7.94
N LYS A 214 -20.33 5.33 8.32
CA LYS A 214 -19.41 6.40 8.69
C LYS A 214 -19.16 6.35 10.18
N GLY A 215 -17.95 6.64 10.61
CA GLY A 215 -17.61 6.63 12.02
C GLY A 215 -16.27 7.29 12.30
N LYS A 216 -15.91 7.31 13.57
CA LYS A 216 -14.70 7.93 14.09
C LYS A 216 -13.86 6.90 14.83
N PHE A 217 -12.55 6.91 14.60
CA PHE A 217 -11.63 6.11 15.42
C PHE A 217 -11.64 6.62 16.86
N THR A 218 -12.07 5.77 17.80
CA THR A 218 -12.21 6.10 19.23
C THR A 218 -11.25 5.38 20.13
N SER A 219 -10.65 4.29 19.66
CA SER A 219 -9.59 3.56 20.36
C SER A 219 -8.56 3.03 19.36
N ILE A 220 -7.33 2.89 19.82
CA ILE A 220 -6.20 2.40 19.01
C ILE A 220 -5.81 0.96 19.38
N PHE A 221 -5.98 0.58 20.65
CA PHE A 221 -5.67 -0.76 21.16
C PHE A 221 -6.73 -1.20 22.18
N PRO A 222 -7.70 -2.04 21.77
CA PRO A 222 -8.00 -2.51 20.42
C PRO A 222 -8.43 -1.37 19.48
N LEU A 223 -8.26 -1.55 18.17
CA LEU A 223 -8.71 -0.54 17.21
C LEU A 223 -10.24 -0.55 17.12
N GLU A 224 -10.87 0.58 17.43
CA GLU A 224 -12.32 0.73 17.47
C GLU A 224 -12.77 1.94 16.65
N VAL A 225 -13.90 1.76 15.96
CA VAL A 225 -14.59 2.82 15.22
C VAL A 225 -16.00 2.96 15.77
N SER A 226 -16.32 4.12 16.36
CA SER A 226 -17.69 4.46 16.75
C SER A 226 -18.43 5.01 15.54
N ILE A 227 -19.51 4.32 15.13
CA ILE A 227 -20.29 4.71 13.95
C ILE A 227 -21.31 5.80 14.28
N GLU A 228 -21.56 6.65 13.29
CA GLU A 228 -22.66 7.62 13.28
C GLU A 228 -23.94 6.92 12.79
N VAL A 229 -25.06 7.08 13.51
CA VAL A 229 -26.33 6.42 13.26
C VAL A 229 -27.42 7.46 13.01
#